data_2ae0602b40c6b4e38546a37a456ae55f
#
_entry.id   2ae0602b40c6b4e38546a37a456ae55f
#
_cell.length_a   1.000
_cell.length_b   1.000
_cell.length_c   1.000
_cell.angle_alpha   90.00
_cell.angle_beta   90.00
_cell.angle_gamma   90.00
#
_symmetry.space_group_name_H-M   'P 1'
#
loop_
_entity.id
_entity.type
_entity.pdbx_description
1 polymer ?
#
loop_
_entity_poly.entity_id
_entity_poly.type
_entity_poly.pdbx_seq_one_letter_code
_entity_poly.pdbx_strand_id
1 'polypeptide(L)'
;MANVNSNTPARPENEGHNLNLSAPATPMPPSAHSRMLSLHTLCEGPITAEMDFFTLATLCEETVSELIECKDATLFLALAGRLALMLESLAAALDRPVPEHLYDSLTTESLPSEVPFCIGSDAQMLSRYCQALNMALISRALVPETAKPLTGLLFDLVHHLGEFVRAPCFVRTGEGYEDWAGQPAGPLN
;
A
#
# COMPACT_ATOMS: atom_id res chain seq x y z
N MET A 1 28.51 -52.92 -46.85
CA MET A 1 29.16 -51.97 -47.74
C MET A 1 29.12 -50.64 -47.05
N ALA A 2 30.12 -50.29 -46.31
CA ALA A 2 31.20 -49.30 -46.58
C ALA A 2 30.65 -48.01 -47.23
N ASN A 3 30.72 -46.87 -46.51
CA ASN A 3 31.85 -45.99 -46.71
C ASN A 3 31.88 -44.88 -45.64
N VAL A 4 33.06 -44.70 -45.13
CA VAL A 4 33.61 -43.63 -44.29
C VAL A 4 33.82 -42.40 -45.13
N ASN A 5 33.58 -41.20 -44.64
CA ASN A 5 34.43 -40.06 -44.95
C ASN A 5 34.44 -39.02 -43.82
N SER A 6 35.56 -38.98 -43.16
CA SER A 6 36.06 -37.88 -42.31
C SER A 6 36.37 -36.67 -43.21
N ASN A 7 35.97 -35.50 -42.78
CA ASN A 7 36.70 -34.27 -43.09
C ASN A 7 36.50 -33.23 -41.97
N THR A 8 37.54 -33.12 -41.16
CA THR A 8 37.80 -31.95 -40.33
C THR A 8 38.64 -30.96 -41.15
N PRO A 9 38.38 -29.68 -41.10
CA PRO A 9 39.46 -28.71 -41.10
C PRO A 9 39.43 -27.75 -39.91
N ALA A 10 40.58 -27.71 -39.31
CA ALA A 10 41.34 -26.66 -38.67
C ALA A 10 40.61 -25.37 -38.19
N ARG A 11 40.83 -25.10 -36.91
CA ARG A 11 40.72 -23.86 -36.16
C ARG A 11 41.62 -22.77 -36.75
N PRO A 12 41.21 -21.51 -36.74
CA PRO A 12 42.12 -20.42 -36.43
C PRO A 12 41.80 -19.80 -35.06
N GLU A 13 42.84 -19.70 -34.29
CA GLU A 13 42.94 -18.80 -33.15
C GLU A 13 42.83 -17.36 -33.65
N ASN A 14 42.01 -16.57 -32.99
CA ASN A 14 42.20 -15.13 -33.04
C ASN A 14 41.79 -14.46 -31.71
N GLU A 15 42.70 -13.70 -31.31
CA GLU A 15 42.98 -12.77 -30.27
C GLU A 15 41.77 -12.00 -29.69
N GLY A 16 42.00 -11.65 -28.42
CA GLY A 16 41.14 -10.92 -27.50
C GLY A 16 40.53 -9.64 -28.04
N HIS A 17 39.31 -9.49 -27.65
CA HIS A 17 38.74 -8.17 -27.39
C HIS A 17 37.96 -8.22 -26.09
N ASN A 18 38.61 -7.68 -25.09
CA ASN A 18 38.07 -7.39 -23.77
C ASN A 18 37.09 -6.20 -23.91
N LEU A 19 35.81 -6.47 -24.11
CA LEU A 19 34.78 -5.48 -24.04
C LEU A 19 34.03 -5.69 -22.73
N ASN A 20 34.48 -4.94 -21.75
CA ASN A 20 33.87 -4.71 -20.43
C ASN A 20 32.52 -3.97 -20.66
N LEU A 21 31.47 -4.69 -21.04
CA LEU A 21 30.10 -4.20 -21.01
C LEU A 21 29.56 -4.50 -19.62
N SER A 22 29.66 -3.51 -18.71
CA SER A 22 28.85 -3.44 -17.49
C SER A 22 27.38 -3.44 -17.89
N ALA A 23 26.76 -4.61 -17.82
CA ALA A 23 25.30 -4.70 -17.87
C ALA A 23 24.72 -3.92 -16.68
N PRO A 24 23.64 -3.14 -16.86
CA PRO A 24 22.97 -2.50 -15.74
C PRO A 24 22.46 -3.60 -14.81
N ALA A 25 22.82 -3.47 -13.51
CA ALA A 25 22.38 -4.37 -12.48
C ALA A 25 20.84 -4.37 -12.44
N THR A 26 20.24 -5.47 -12.84
CA THR A 26 18.81 -5.74 -12.62
C THR A 26 18.59 -5.69 -11.11
N PRO A 27 17.64 -4.88 -10.58
CA PRO A 27 17.37 -4.89 -9.16
C PRO A 27 16.94 -6.30 -8.74
N MET A 28 17.71 -6.91 -7.87
CA MET A 28 17.36 -8.21 -7.29
C MET A 28 16.05 -8.04 -6.50
N PRO A 29 15.10 -8.97 -6.64
CA PRO A 29 13.91 -8.97 -5.80
C PRO A 29 14.36 -9.04 -4.32
N PRO A 30 13.65 -8.36 -3.39
CA PRO A 30 13.99 -8.37 -1.98
C PRO A 30 14.10 -9.81 -1.49
N SER A 31 15.19 -10.10 -0.77
CA SER A 31 15.47 -11.45 -0.28
C SER A 31 14.33 -11.92 0.64
N ALA A 32 14.09 -13.24 0.69
CA ALA A 32 13.08 -13.83 1.56
C ALA A 32 13.21 -13.39 3.04
N HIS A 33 14.42 -13.02 3.46
CA HIS A 33 14.71 -12.45 4.79
C HIS A 33 14.07 -11.07 5.01
N SER A 34 14.08 -10.21 3.99
CA SER A 34 13.45 -8.88 4.05
C SER A 34 11.92 -9.00 4.14
N ARG A 35 11.38 -9.99 3.45
CA ARG A 35 9.93 -10.29 3.48
C ARG A 35 9.48 -10.84 4.85
N MET A 36 10.28 -11.70 5.48
CA MET A 36 9.99 -12.21 6.82
C MET A 36 10.05 -11.12 7.90
N LEU A 37 10.99 -10.19 7.81
CA LEU A 37 11.08 -9.05 8.72
C LEU A 37 9.88 -8.10 8.56
N SER A 38 9.39 -7.91 7.33
CA SER A 38 8.20 -7.13 7.03
C SER A 38 6.94 -7.78 7.64
N LEU A 39 6.73 -9.08 7.44
CA LEU A 39 5.59 -9.82 8.02
C LEU A 39 5.60 -9.81 9.55
N HIS A 40 6.75 -9.96 10.18
CA HIS A 40 6.89 -9.87 11.63
C HIS A 40 6.49 -8.46 12.12
N THR A 41 6.96 -7.42 11.45
CA THR A 41 6.61 -6.03 11.78
C THR A 41 5.10 -5.79 11.62
N LEU A 42 4.49 -6.30 10.56
CA LEU A 42 3.05 -6.17 10.34
C LEU A 42 2.21 -6.93 11.38
N CYS A 43 2.66 -8.10 11.81
CA CYS A 43 1.93 -8.91 12.80
C CYS A 43 2.14 -8.42 14.24
N GLU A 44 3.32 -7.93 14.61
CA GLU A 44 3.71 -7.66 16.00
C GLU A 44 3.98 -6.18 16.29
N GLY A 45 4.10 -5.34 15.27
CA GLY A 45 4.33 -3.90 15.43
C GLY A 45 3.25 -3.24 16.31
N PRO A 46 3.56 -2.32 17.22
CA PRO A 46 2.56 -1.68 18.05
C PRO A 46 1.61 -0.82 17.20
N ILE A 47 0.31 -0.92 17.48
CA ILE A 47 -0.69 0.04 17.01
C ILE A 47 -1.00 0.94 18.19
N THR A 48 -0.61 2.21 18.11
CA THR A 48 -0.82 3.17 19.20
C THR A 48 -1.91 4.18 18.82
N ALA A 49 -2.62 4.68 19.83
CA ALA A 49 -3.65 5.71 19.63
C ALA A 49 -3.09 7.04 19.09
N GLU A 50 -1.76 7.21 19.12
CA GLU A 50 -1.09 8.44 18.69
C GLU A 50 -0.63 8.39 17.23
N MET A 51 -0.75 7.22 16.57
CA MET A 51 -0.46 7.11 15.15
C MET A 51 -1.40 8.01 14.35
N ASP A 52 -0.83 8.75 13.41
CA ASP A 52 -1.62 9.53 12.46
C ASP A 52 -2.26 8.64 11.38
N PHE A 53 -3.25 9.19 10.69
CA PHE A 53 -3.99 8.44 9.69
C PHE A 53 -3.17 8.10 8.43
N PHE A 54 -2.08 8.82 8.09
CA PHE A 54 -1.16 8.45 7.02
C PHE A 54 -0.40 7.18 7.34
N THR A 55 0.15 7.12 8.55
CA THR A 55 0.86 5.94 9.05
C THR A 55 -0.05 4.72 9.11
N LEU A 56 -1.28 4.89 9.66
CA LEU A 56 -2.26 3.82 9.74
C LEU A 56 -2.74 3.35 8.36
N ALA A 57 -2.97 4.26 7.40
CA ALA A 57 -3.32 3.91 6.03
C ALA A 57 -2.21 3.08 5.36
N THR A 58 -0.95 3.49 5.50
CA THR A 58 0.20 2.75 4.98
C THR A 58 0.27 1.33 5.55
N LEU A 59 0.09 1.18 6.87
CA LEU A 59 0.07 -0.14 7.50
C LEU A 59 -1.10 -1.01 7.02
N CYS A 60 -2.27 -0.43 6.76
CA CYS A 60 -3.40 -1.15 6.18
C CYS A 60 -3.08 -1.63 4.76
N GLU A 61 -2.49 -0.77 3.91
CA GLU A 61 -2.10 -1.10 2.53
C GLU A 61 -1.06 -2.23 2.48
N GLU A 62 -0.03 -2.15 3.31
CA GLU A 62 0.99 -3.20 3.43
C GLU A 62 0.38 -4.52 3.92
N THR A 63 -0.49 -4.45 4.93
CA THR A 63 -1.13 -5.64 5.50
C THR A 63 -2.06 -6.32 4.50
N VAL A 64 -2.88 -5.57 3.75
CA VAL A 64 -3.78 -6.15 2.75
C VAL A 64 -3.00 -6.68 1.54
N SER A 65 -1.85 -6.10 1.22
CA SER A 65 -0.95 -6.60 0.16
C SER A 65 -0.35 -7.95 0.52
N GLU A 66 0.03 -8.16 1.78
CA GLU A 66 0.45 -9.49 2.25
C GLU A 66 -0.73 -10.47 2.36
N LEU A 67 -1.91 -9.98 2.70
CA LEU A 67 -3.13 -10.78 2.85
C LEU A 67 -3.55 -11.42 1.51
N ILE A 68 -3.52 -10.67 0.41
CA ILE A 68 -3.94 -11.16 -0.91
C ILE A 68 -3.01 -12.26 -1.45
N GLU A 69 -1.73 -12.22 -1.09
CA GLU A 69 -0.72 -13.22 -1.46
C GLU A 69 -0.66 -14.41 -0.50
N CYS A 70 -1.32 -14.31 0.67
CA CYS A 70 -1.22 -15.29 1.73
C CYS A 70 -1.95 -16.59 1.37
N LYS A 71 -1.24 -17.71 1.45
CA LYS A 71 -1.77 -19.07 1.22
C LYS A 71 -1.99 -19.86 2.51
N ASP A 72 -1.35 -19.44 3.59
CA ASP A 72 -1.50 -20.06 4.90
C ASP A 72 -2.73 -19.54 5.62
N ALA A 73 -3.65 -20.41 5.99
CA ALA A 73 -4.93 -20.03 6.60
C ALA A 73 -4.78 -19.41 8.00
N THR A 74 -3.75 -19.78 8.74
CA THR A 74 -3.49 -19.25 10.09
C THR A 74 -2.90 -17.86 9.99
N LEU A 75 -1.92 -17.68 9.12
CA LEU A 75 -1.32 -16.37 8.83
C LEU A 75 -2.36 -15.41 8.25
N PHE A 76 -3.21 -15.89 7.34
CA PHE A 76 -4.32 -15.08 6.80
C PHE A 76 -5.22 -14.53 7.91
N LEU A 77 -5.62 -15.36 8.88
CA LEU A 77 -6.44 -14.91 10.01
C LEU A 77 -5.70 -13.95 10.92
N ALA A 78 -4.41 -14.15 11.13
CA ALA A 78 -3.58 -13.24 11.93
C ALA A 78 -3.49 -11.85 11.26
N LEU A 79 -3.20 -11.81 9.94
CA LEU A 79 -3.14 -10.58 9.15
C LEU A 79 -4.51 -9.89 9.08
N ALA A 80 -5.59 -10.63 8.84
CA ALA A 80 -6.93 -10.08 8.79
C ALA A 80 -7.38 -9.53 10.17
N GLY A 81 -7.07 -10.22 11.26
CA GLY A 81 -7.30 -9.72 12.61
C GLY A 81 -6.51 -8.44 12.90
N ARG A 82 -5.27 -8.39 12.42
CA ARG A 82 -4.43 -7.21 12.55
C ARG A 82 -4.97 -6.03 11.72
N LEU A 83 -5.40 -6.29 10.49
CA LEU A 83 -6.03 -5.29 9.63
C LEU A 83 -7.31 -4.73 10.26
N ALA A 84 -8.10 -5.55 10.96
CA ALA A 84 -9.30 -5.07 11.67
C ALA A 84 -8.94 -4.01 12.71
N LEU A 85 -7.90 -4.23 13.53
CA LEU A 85 -7.42 -3.28 14.53
C LEU A 85 -6.87 -1.99 13.89
N MET A 86 -6.14 -2.11 12.78
CA MET A 86 -5.61 -0.95 12.05
C MET A 86 -6.73 -0.10 11.45
N LEU A 87 -7.74 -0.72 10.82
CA LEU A 87 -8.88 -0.02 10.25
C LEU A 87 -9.74 0.67 11.33
N GLU A 88 -9.89 0.06 12.52
CA GLU A 88 -10.57 0.69 13.65
C GLU A 88 -9.78 1.92 14.15
N SER A 89 -8.46 1.77 14.30
CA SER A 89 -7.58 2.87 14.70
C SER A 89 -7.55 3.99 13.66
N LEU A 90 -7.57 3.64 12.36
CA LEU A 90 -7.64 4.60 11.26
C LEU A 90 -8.96 5.39 11.29
N ALA A 91 -10.10 4.71 11.46
CA ALA A 91 -11.39 5.39 11.61
C ALA A 91 -11.39 6.37 12.78
N ALA A 92 -10.85 5.96 13.94
CA ALA A 92 -10.70 6.83 15.10
C ALA A 92 -9.72 7.99 14.87
N ALA A 93 -8.69 7.80 14.05
CA ALA A 93 -7.73 8.85 13.69
C ALA A 93 -8.36 9.88 12.75
N LEU A 94 -9.24 9.45 11.83
CA LEU A 94 -9.97 10.32 10.92
C LEU A 94 -11.02 11.22 11.62
N ASP A 95 -11.47 10.84 12.82
CA ASP A 95 -12.37 11.66 13.64
C ASP A 95 -11.63 12.77 14.42
N ARG A 96 -10.30 12.74 14.44
CA ARG A 96 -9.48 13.74 15.12
C ARG A 96 -9.09 14.89 14.18
N PRO A 97 -8.77 16.07 14.73
CA PRO A 97 -8.17 17.14 13.93
C PRO A 97 -6.91 16.66 13.20
N VAL A 98 -6.69 17.17 12.00
CA VAL A 98 -5.49 16.86 11.22
C VAL A 98 -4.25 17.27 12.01
N PRO A 99 -3.25 16.38 12.19
CA PRO A 99 -2.00 16.73 12.85
C PRO A 99 -1.24 17.82 12.09
N GLU A 100 -0.62 18.74 12.83
CA GLU A 100 0.07 19.90 12.25
C GLU A 100 1.13 19.50 11.21
N HIS A 101 1.88 18.43 11.45
CA HIS A 101 2.93 17.95 10.54
C HIS A 101 2.40 17.42 9.19
N LEU A 102 1.10 17.18 9.05
CA LEU A 102 0.48 16.71 7.81
C LEU A 102 -0.08 17.85 6.95
N TYR A 103 -0.22 19.07 7.47
CA TYR A 103 -0.78 20.19 6.69
C TYR A 103 -0.06 20.42 5.37
N ASP A 104 1.27 20.48 5.39
CA ASP A 104 2.04 20.67 4.16
C ASP A 104 1.82 19.56 3.12
N SER A 105 1.67 18.32 3.56
CA SER A 105 1.43 17.16 2.67
C SER A 105 0.01 17.14 2.09
N LEU A 106 -0.95 17.77 2.78
CA LEU A 106 -2.36 17.85 2.40
C LEU A 106 -2.71 19.17 1.73
N THR A 107 -1.71 20.03 1.44
CA THR A 107 -1.92 21.35 0.90
C THR A 107 -1.57 21.42 -0.59
N THR A 108 -2.39 22.14 -1.35
CA THR A 108 -2.14 22.49 -2.75
C THR A 108 -2.07 24.00 -2.92
N GLU A 109 -1.38 24.47 -3.97
CA GLU A 109 -1.31 25.90 -4.31
C GLU A 109 -2.56 26.42 -5.02
N SER A 110 -3.32 25.54 -5.65
CA SER A 110 -4.54 25.91 -6.39
C SER A 110 -5.62 24.84 -6.20
N LEU A 111 -6.85 25.32 -6.06
CA LEU A 111 -8.02 24.44 -6.07
C LEU A 111 -8.12 23.74 -7.43
N PRO A 112 -8.24 22.42 -7.49
CA PRO A 112 -8.65 21.76 -8.73
C PRO A 112 -10.03 22.27 -9.14
N SER A 113 -10.25 22.39 -10.44
CA SER A 113 -11.53 22.86 -10.99
C SER A 113 -12.71 21.93 -10.69
N GLU A 114 -12.44 20.70 -10.29
CA GLU A 114 -13.41 19.75 -9.78
C GLU A 114 -13.04 19.44 -8.33
N VAL A 115 -13.97 19.68 -7.41
CA VAL A 115 -13.80 19.31 -6.00
C VAL A 115 -13.62 17.79 -5.97
N PRO A 116 -12.46 17.27 -5.56
CA PRO A 116 -12.35 15.83 -5.37
C PRO A 116 -13.44 15.41 -4.40
N PHE A 117 -14.10 14.31 -4.69
CA PHE A 117 -15.19 13.77 -3.87
C PHE A 117 -14.82 13.90 -2.39
N CYS A 118 -15.61 14.64 -1.63
CA CYS A 118 -15.19 15.20 -0.35
C CYS A 118 -14.91 14.16 0.73
N ILE A 119 -13.85 14.38 1.37
CA ILE A 119 -13.08 13.56 2.28
C ILE A 119 -13.78 13.17 3.57
N GLY A 120 -14.55 14.02 4.20
CA GLY A 120 -14.99 13.82 5.58
C GLY A 120 -15.85 12.58 5.80
N SER A 121 -17.07 12.57 5.25
CA SER A 121 -18.01 11.45 5.42
C SER A 121 -17.62 10.21 4.60
N ASP A 122 -16.93 10.41 3.49
CA ASP A 122 -16.63 9.33 2.55
C ASP A 122 -15.45 8.46 2.98
N ALA A 123 -14.40 9.04 3.59
CA ALA A 123 -13.31 8.27 4.19
C ALA A 123 -13.80 7.38 5.33
N GLN A 124 -14.69 7.90 6.16
CA GLN A 124 -15.34 7.14 7.24
C GLN A 124 -16.18 5.99 6.70
N MET A 125 -16.99 6.26 5.67
CA MET A 125 -17.82 5.25 5.06
C MET A 125 -16.97 4.17 4.37
N LEU A 126 -15.94 4.59 3.64
CA LEU A 126 -15.00 3.68 2.98
C LEU A 126 -14.25 2.79 3.98
N SER A 127 -13.80 3.38 5.11
CA SER A 127 -13.21 2.61 6.21
C SER A 127 -14.17 1.57 6.77
N ARG A 128 -15.46 1.91 6.94
CA ARG A 128 -16.49 0.96 7.39
C ARG A 128 -16.73 -0.16 6.39
N TYR A 129 -16.67 0.12 5.07
CA TYR A 129 -16.78 -0.92 4.05
C TYR A 129 -15.59 -1.88 4.12
N CYS A 130 -14.37 -1.37 4.27
CA CYS A 130 -13.19 -2.20 4.48
C CYS A 130 -13.31 -3.07 5.73
N GLN A 131 -13.78 -2.52 6.85
CA GLN A 131 -14.03 -3.26 8.09
C GLN A 131 -15.06 -4.38 7.90
N ALA A 132 -16.19 -4.08 7.25
CA ALA A 132 -17.25 -5.06 7.01
C ALA A 132 -16.77 -6.23 6.12
N LEU A 133 -16.04 -5.92 5.03
CA LEU A 133 -15.45 -6.94 4.17
C LEU A 133 -14.41 -7.80 4.90
N ASN A 134 -13.53 -7.16 5.65
CA ASN A 134 -12.53 -7.87 6.43
C ASN A 134 -13.16 -8.80 7.49
N MET A 135 -14.19 -8.34 8.17
CA MET A 135 -14.95 -9.18 9.12
C MET A 135 -15.66 -10.35 8.44
N ALA A 136 -16.21 -10.15 7.23
CA ALA A 136 -16.79 -11.24 6.45
C ALA A 136 -15.74 -12.31 6.09
N LEU A 137 -14.51 -11.90 5.74
CA LEU A 137 -13.39 -12.81 5.46
C LEU A 137 -12.92 -13.56 6.72
N ILE A 138 -12.81 -12.85 7.87
CA ILE A 138 -12.43 -13.45 9.16
C ILE A 138 -13.45 -14.51 9.60
N SER A 139 -14.75 -14.30 9.35
CA SER A 139 -15.81 -15.22 9.76
C SER A 139 -15.68 -16.63 9.16
N ARG A 140 -14.93 -16.77 8.04
CA ARG A 140 -14.74 -18.01 7.29
C ARG A 140 -16.06 -18.69 6.86
N ALA A 141 -17.15 -17.94 6.85
CA ALA A 141 -18.44 -18.44 6.41
C ALA A 141 -18.57 -18.45 4.87
N LEU A 142 -17.63 -17.84 4.17
CA LEU A 142 -17.62 -17.73 2.71
C LEU A 142 -16.99 -18.96 2.07
N VAL A 143 -17.58 -19.42 0.96
CA VAL A 143 -16.93 -20.42 0.11
C VAL A 143 -15.70 -19.82 -0.59
N PRO A 144 -14.68 -20.63 -0.93
CA PRO A 144 -13.41 -20.12 -1.50
C PRO A 144 -13.62 -19.28 -2.78
N GLU A 145 -14.57 -19.66 -3.61
CA GLU A 145 -14.91 -18.95 -4.86
C GLU A 145 -15.42 -17.53 -4.62
N THR A 146 -16.05 -17.29 -3.47
CA THR A 146 -16.51 -15.96 -3.03
C THR A 146 -15.46 -15.23 -2.22
N ALA A 147 -14.74 -15.94 -1.37
CA ALA A 147 -13.71 -15.34 -0.50
C ALA A 147 -12.60 -14.66 -1.32
N LYS A 148 -12.12 -15.32 -2.38
CA LYS A 148 -11.03 -14.81 -3.21
C LYS A 148 -11.34 -13.44 -3.87
N PRO A 149 -12.45 -13.26 -4.62
CA PRO A 149 -12.78 -11.95 -5.18
C PRO A 149 -13.08 -10.90 -4.11
N LEU A 150 -13.61 -11.27 -2.95
CA LEU A 150 -13.81 -10.31 -1.85
C LEU A 150 -12.50 -9.88 -1.20
N THR A 151 -11.49 -10.75 -1.16
CA THR A 151 -10.12 -10.34 -0.73
C THR A 151 -9.52 -9.35 -1.72
N GLY A 152 -9.72 -9.56 -3.04
CA GLY A 152 -9.32 -8.60 -4.07
C GLY A 152 -10.04 -7.25 -3.93
N LEU A 153 -11.35 -7.26 -3.72
CA LEU A 153 -12.12 -6.04 -3.48
C LEU A 153 -11.66 -5.31 -2.21
N LEU A 154 -11.35 -6.04 -1.13
CA LEU A 154 -10.80 -5.43 0.08
C LEU A 154 -9.44 -4.77 -0.19
N PHE A 155 -8.58 -5.43 -0.98
CA PHE A 155 -7.30 -4.87 -1.41
C PHE A 155 -7.50 -3.54 -2.16
N ASP A 156 -8.38 -3.52 -3.17
CA ASP A 156 -8.66 -2.32 -3.97
C ASP A 156 -9.23 -1.19 -3.10
N LEU A 157 -10.17 -1.50 -2.19
CA LEU A 157 -10.80 -0.50 -1.32
C LEU A 157 -9.83 0.06 -0.28
N VAL A 158 -8.93 -0.74 0.28
CA VAL A 158 -7.93 -0.24 1.25
C VAL A 158 -6.93 0.68 0.56
N HIS A 159 -6.47 0.33 -0.65
CA HIS A 159 -5.59 1.21 -1.43
C HIS A 159 -6.30 2.51 -1.83
N HIS A 160 -7.55 2.40 -2.27
CA HIS A 160 -8.36 3.60 -2.58
C HIS A 160 -8.56 4.48 -1.34
N LEU A 161 -8.81 3.90 -0.17
CA LEU A 161 -8.88 4.64 1.09
C LEU A 161 -7.55 5.35 1.40
N GLY A 162 -6.42 4.67 1.19
CA GLY A 162 -5.09 5.24 1.39
C GLY A 162 -4.80 6.42 0.46
N GLU A 163 -5.15 6.31 -0.82
CA GLU A 163 -5.06 7.42 -1.78
C GLU A 163 -5.96 8.59 -1.37
N PHE A 164 -7.17 8.28 -0.95
CA PHE A 164 -8.18 9.25 -0.59
C PHE A 164 -7.77 10.08 0.64
N VAL A 165 -7.25 9.45 1.70
CA VAL A 165 -6.84 10.17 2.91
C VAL A 165 -5.56 11.00 2.73
N ARG A 166 -4.78 10.72 1.66
CA ARG A 166 -3.58 11.50 1.30
C ARG A 166 -3.86 12.58 0.26
N ALA A 167 -5.06 12.62 -0.30
CA ALA A 167 -5.41 13.63 -1.27
C ALA A 167 -5.37 15.03 -0.64
N PRO A 168 -4.84 16.05 -1.34
CA PRO A 168 -4.82 17.42 -0.84
C PRO A 168 -6.23 17.91 -0.49
N CYS A 169 -6.39 18.46 0.70
CA CYS A 169 -7.67 18.95 1.21
C CYS A 169 -7.60 20.39 1.72
N PHE A 170 -6.44 21.01 1.66
CA PHE A 170 -6.21 22.40 2.05
C PHE A 170 -5.62 23.21 0.91
N VAL A 171 -5.85 24.52 0.98
CA VAL A 171 -5.23 25.52 0.12
C VAL A 171 -4.40 26.43 0.99
N ARG A 172 -3.20 26.77 0.53
CA ARG A 172 -2.35 27.75 1.18
C ARG A 172 -2.81 29.15 0.83
N THR A 173 -3.10 29.97 1.83
CA THR A 173 -3.44 31.37 1.71
C THR A 173 -2.37 32.24 2.36
N GLY A 174 -2.46 33.55 2.19
CA GLY A 174 -1.55 34.50 2.86
C GLY A 174 -1.69 34.53 4.39
N GLU A 175 -2.79 34.00 4.93
CA GLU A 175 -3.14 33.97 6.35
C GLU A 175 -3.01 32.59 6.99
N GLY A 176 -2.69 31.53 6.21
CA GLY A 176 -2.56 30.16 6.70
C GLY A 176 -3.13 29.12 5.73
N TYR A 177 -3.82 28.14 6.28
CA TYR A 177 -4.47 27.08 5.51
C TYR A 177 -5.98 27.24 5.56
N GLU A 178 -6.64 27.01 4.44
CA GLU A 178 -8.10 26.97 4.32
C GLU A 178 -8.52 25.62 3.73
N ASP A 179 -9.64 25.09 4.20
CA ASP A 179 -10.26 23.90 3.62
C ASP A 179 -11.00 24.27 2.31
N TRP A 180 -11.55 23.27 1.63
CA TRP A 180 -12.30 23.44 0.40
C TRP A 180 -13.57 24.31 0.54
N ALA A 181 -14.08 24.48 1.76
CA ALA A 181 -15.22 25.34 2.06
C ALA A 181 -14.80 26.78 2.39
N GLY A 182 -13.48 27.10 2.34
CA GLY A 182 -12.93 28.40 2.70
C GLY A 182 -12.93 28.63 4.23
N GLN A 183 -12.97 27.52 5.02
CA GLN A 183 -12.87 27.64 6.47
C GLN A 183 -11.41 27.57 6.89
N PRO A 184 -10.96 28.40 7.84
CA PRO A 184 -9.61 28.33 8.36
C PRO A 184 -9.32 26.93 8.92
N ALA A 185 -8.24 26.33 8.43
CA ALA A 185 -7.77 25.04 8.88
C ALA A 185 -6.37 25.21 9.50
N GLY A 186 -6.22 24.77 10.72
CA GLY A 186 -4.96 24.83 11.44
C GLY A 186 -5.03 25.63 12.74
N PRO A 187 -3.96 25.56 13.56
CA PRO A 187 -3.90 26.36 14.78
C PRO A 187 -3.85 27.82 14.39
N LEU A 188 -4.88 28.55 14.76
CA LEU A 188 -4.82 30.02 14.82
C LEU A 188 -3.78 30.37 15.88
N ASN A 189 -2.60 30.81 15.46
CA ASN A 189 -1.60 31.40 16.36
C ASN A 189 -2.09 32.75 16.90
#